data_baffa695aa12ec230ef36e3276dcfad1
#
_entry.id   baffa695aa12ec230ef36e3276dcfad1
#
_cell.length_a   1.000
_cell.length_b   1.000
_cell.length_c   1.000
_cell.angle_alpha   90.00
_cell.angle_beta   90.00
_cell.angle_gamma   90.00
#
_symmetry.space_group_name_H-M   'P 1'
#
loop_
_entity.id
_entity.type
_entity.pdbx_description
1 polymer ?
#
loop_
_entity_poly.entity_id
_entity_poly.type
_entity_poly.pdbx_seq_one_letter_code
_entity_poly.pdbx_strand_id
1 'polypeptide(L)'
;MKRIPVILDGDPGHDDAIAWVLANASPMLDIKAVTSCCGNQTMEKTTYNALRICTLIGLNVPIAKGRVKPFLKPPMVAPNVHGQSGLDGPKLPEPAFDVVPEDAVTLMARIIEESDEPITLVPTGPLTNIAALFMAHPELKKKISHIYLMGGGIHHGNWAPAAEFNIQVDPEAAAYVFAAGVPIRSEERRVGKEC
;
A
#
# COMPACT_ATOMS: atom_id res chain seq x y z
N MET A 1 -13.00 -11.84 -20.12
CA MET A 1 -11.55 -11.86 -19.79
C MET A 1 -11.40 -12.22 -18.34
N LYS A 2 -10.34 -12.97 -17.97
CA LYS A 2 -10.05 -13.32 -16.58
C LYS A 2 -9.52 -12.07 -15.88
N ARG A 3 -10.06 -11.75 -14.70
CA ARG A 3 -9.61 -10.59 -13.91
C ARG A 3 -8.33 -10.97 -13.17
N ILE A 4 -7.45 -9.99 -12.96
CA ILE A 4 -6.19 -10.15 -12.24
C ILE A 4 -6.46 -9.94 -10.75
N PRO A 5 -6.23 -10.97 -9.89
CA PRO A 5 -6.42 -10.80 -8.46
C PRO A 5 -5.30 -9.92 -7.88
N VAL A 6 -5.70 -8.85 -7.17
CA VAL A 6 -4.77 -7.88 -6.59
C VAL A 6 -5.06 -7.64 -5.11
N ILE A 7 -4.01 -7.35 -4.34
CA ILE A 7 -4.11 -6.78 -3.00
C ILE A 7 -3.50 -5.38 -3.06
N LEU A 8 -4.25 -4.38 -2.62
CA LEU A 8 -3.78 -3.01 -2.49
C LEU A 8 -3.20 -2.82 -1.09
N ASP A 9 -1.98 -2.32 -1.00
CA ASP A 9 -1.34 -1.97 0.27
C ASP A 9 -0.88 -0.51 0.21
N GLY A 10 -1.33 0.34 1.14
CA GLY A 10 -1.03 1.76 1.02
C GLY A 10 -1.11 2.53 2.33
N ASP A 11 -0.75 3.79 2.25
CA ASP A 11 -0.81 4.77 3.34
C ASP A 11 -1.70 5.97 2.94
N PRO A 12 -3.01 5.73 2.65
CA PRO A 12 -3.83 6.59 1.82
C PRO A 12 -3.70 8.09 2.07
N GLY A 13 -3.04 8.72 1.08
CA GLY A 13 -3.05 10.12 0.77
C GLY A 13 -3.95 10.41 -0.44
N HIS A 14 -3.80 11.59 -1.04
CA HIS A 14 -4.62 12.03 -2.17
C HIS A 14 -4.38 11.17 -3.44
N ASP A 15 -3.15 10.80 -3.70
CA ASP A 15 -2.72 9.99 -4.83
C ASP A 15 -3.16 8.52 -4.69
N ASP A 16 -3.03 7.91 -3.51
CA ASP A 16 -3.59 6.59 -3.23
C ASP A 16 -5.10 6.55 -3.45
N ALA A 17 -5.81 7.58 -2.99
CA ALA A 17 -7.27 7.67 -3.17
C ALA A 17 -7.64 7.61 -4.66
N ILE A 18 -6.94 8.37 -5.52
CA ILE A 18 -7.15 8.36 -6.96
C ILE A 18 -6.78 7.01 -7.57
N ALA A 19 -5.65 6.43 -7.16
CA ALA A 19 -5.21 5.12 -7.63
C ALA A 19 -6.24 4.03 -7.32
N TRP A 20 -6.84 4.05 -6.12
CA TRP A 20 -7.85 3.07 -5.71
C TRP A 20 -9.18 3.26 -6.43
N VAL A 21 -9.58 4.51 -6.72
CA VAL A 21 -10.72 4.80 -7.61
C VAL A 21 -10.50 4.17 -8.99
N LEU A 22 -9.32 4.36 -9.58
CA LEU A 22 -8.98 3.79 -10.88
C LEU A 22 -8.93 2.26 -10.83
N ALA A 23 -8.34 1.68 -9.79
CA ALA A 23 -8.28 0.24 -9.62
C ALA A 23 -9.68 -0.38 -9.51
N ASN A 24 -10.57 0.24 -8.70
CA ASN A 24 -11.95 -0.23 -8.53
C ASN A 24 -12.79 -0.09 -9.81
N ALA A 25 -12.54 0.94 -10.60
CA ALA A 25 -13.23 1.16 -11.88
C ALA A 25 -12.73 0.22 -13.00
N SER A 26 -11.59 -0.42 -12.82
CA SER A 26 -11.00 -1.30 -13.83
C SER A 26 -11.74 -2.64 -13.94
N PRO A 27 -12.28 -2.99 -15.12
CA PRO A 27 -12.90 -4.30 -15.32
C PRO A 27 -11.89 -5.45 -15.32
N MET A 28 -10.59 -5.14 -15.36
CA MET A 28 -9.50 -6.12 -15.44
C MET A 28 -8.97 -6.54 -14.06
N LEU A 29 -9.27 -5.78 -13.01
CA LEU A 29 -8.77 -6.03 -11.67
C LEU A 29 -9.85 -6.69 -10.78
N ASP A 30 -9.40 -7.60 -9.93
CA ASP A 30 -10.19 -8.24 -8.89
C ASP A 30 -9.54 -7.95 -7.54
N ILE A 31 -9.98 -6.87 -6.90
CA ILE A 31 -9.40 -6.43 -5.62
C ILE A 31 -9.86 -7.40 -4.53
N LYS A 32 -8.92 -8.13 -3.94
CA LYS A 32 -9.18 -9.15 -2.92
C LYS A 32 -9.15 -8.59 -1.50
N ALA A 33 -8.31 -7.59 -1.26
CA ALA A 33 -8.20 -6.92 0.03
C ALA A 33 -7.53 -5.56 -0.13
N VAL A 34 -7.68 -4.76 0.91
CA VAL A 34 -6.93 -3.51 1.13
C VAL A 34 -6.21 -3.61 2.46
N THR A 35 -4.94 -3.23 2.50
CA THR A 35 -4.16 -3.12 3.73
C THR A 35 -3.59 -1.72 3.86
N SER A 36 -3.41 -1.25 5.10
CA SER A 36 -2.86 0.08 5.37
C SER A 36 -1.55 0.00 6.13
N CYS A 37 -0.71 1.02 6.01
CA CYS A 37 0.53 1.15 6.76
C CYS A 37 0.75 2.60 7.21
N CYS A 38 1.71 2.81 8.10
CA CYS A 38 2.24 4.13 8.42
C CYS A 38 3.11 4.64 7.28
N GLY A 39 2.94 5.90 6.92
CA GLY A 39 3.70 6.58 5.87
C GLY A 39 3.24 8.03 5.75
N ASN A 40 2.37 8.37 4.82
CA ASN A 40 1.82 9.73 4.66
C ASN A 40 1.26 10.30 5.97
N GLN A 41 0.68 9.40 6.80
CA GLN A 41 0.22 9.70 8.17
C GLN A 41 0.40 8.47 9.09
N THR A 42 0.00 8.59 10.35
CA THR A 42 0.00 7.44 11.27
C THR A 42 -0.92 6.33 10.75
N MET A 43 -0.64 5.09 11.10
CA MET A 43 -1.41 3.93 10.64
C MET A 43 -2.91 4.07 10.95
N GLU A 44 -3.28 4.65 12.10
CA GLU A 44 -4.68 4.89 12.47
C GLU A 44 -5.38 5.79 11.46
N LYS A 45 -4.71 6.89 11.05
CA LYS A 45 -5.26 7.85 10.08
C LYS A 45 -5.31 7.27 8.68
N THR A 46 -4.26 6.58 8.24
CA THR A 46 -4.24 5.93 6.93
C THR A 46 -5.28 4.82 6.84
N THR A 47 -5.48 4.04 7.91
CA THR A 47 -6.57 3.06 7.99
C THR A 47 -7.95 3.71 7.90
N TYR A 48 -8.16 4.79 8.66
CA TYR A 48 -9.43 5.52 8.61
C TYR A 48 -9.69 6.10 7.22
N ASN A 49 -8.68 6.63 6.57
CA ASN A 49 -8.76 7.10 5.18
C ASN A 49 -9.08 5.94 4.23
N ALA A 50 -8.45 4.78 4.40
CA ALA A 50 -8.73 3.59 3.59
C ALA A 50 -10.21 3.18 3.67
N LEU A 51 -10.76 3.12 4.86
CA LEU A 51 -12.17 2.81 5.09
C LEU A 51 -13.10 3.83 4.40
N ARG A 52 -12.80 5.12 4.51
CA ARG A 52 -13.59 6.20 3.90
C ARG A 52 -13.53 6.18 2.39
N ILE A 53 -12.35 5.95 1.81
CA ILE A 53 -12.17 5.83 0.36
C ILE A 53 -12.95 4.61 -0.15
N CYS A 54 -12.77 3.44 0.46
CA CYS A 54 -13.50 2.24 0.07
C CYS A 54 -15.02 2.40 0.20
N THR A 55 -15.48 3.10 1.26
CA THR A 55 -16.89 3.46 1.40
C THR A 55 -17.38 4.35 0.24
N LEU A 56 -16.61 5.38 -0.09
CA LEU A 56 -16.97 6.33 -1.17
C LEU A 56 -17.10 5.64 -2.52
N ILE A 57 -16.18 4.71 -2.82
CA ILE A 57 -16.16 4.03 -4.13
C ILE A 57 -16.96 2.74 -4.17
N GLY A 58 -17.64 2.40 -3.07
CA GLY A 58 -18.44 1.15 -2.97
C GLY A 58 -17.61 -0.12 -3.03
N LEU A 59 -16.33 -0.06 -2.64
CA LEU A 59 -15.44 -1.23 -2.60
C LEU A 59 -15.61 -1.96 -1.26
N ASN A 60 -16.32 -3.07 -1.30
CA ASN A 60 -16.59 -3.90 -0.12
C ASN A 60 -15.68 -5.16 -0.14
N VAL A 61 -14.47 -5.00 0.37
CA VAL A 61 -13.47 -6.06 0.53
C VAL A 61 -12.90 -6.02 1.95
N PRO A 62 -12.27 -7.10 2.45
CA PRO A 62 -11.57 -7.07 3.73
C PRO A 62 -10.52 -5.96 3.78
N ILE A 63 -10.54 -5.15 4.85
CA ILE A 63 -9.55 -4.10 5.11
C ILE A 63 -8.85 -4.40 6.43
N ALA A 64 -7.51 -4.44 6.44
CA ALA A 64 -6.74 -4.72 7.64
C ALA A 64 -5.74 -3.61 7.96
N LYS A 65 -5.52 -3.43 9.27
CA LYS A 65 -4.47 -2.56 9.81
C LYS A 65 -3.11 -3.22 9.67
N GLY A 66 -2.14 -2.47 9.17
CA GLY A 66 -0.77 -2.96 9.03
C GLY A 66 0.19 -2.40 10.07
N ARG A 67 1.44 -2.25 9.67
CA ARG A 67 2.51 -1.85 10.57
C ARG A 67 2.40 -0.38 10.96
N VAL A 68 2.57 -0.12 12.25
CA VAL A 68 2.46 1.22 12.83
C VAL A 68 3.74 2.05 12.66
N LYS A 69 4.84 1.40 12.28
CA LYS A 69 6.15 2.04 12.10
C LYS A 69 7.05 1.19 11.20
N PRO A 70 8.11 1.79 10.65
CA PRO A 70 9.21 1.11 9.99
C PRO A 70 9.91 0.10 10.90
N PHE A 71 10.68 -0.82 10.33
CA PHE A 71 11.38 -1.84 11.10
C PHE A 71 12.35 -1.25 12.13
N LEU A 72 13.19 -0.35 11.72
CA LEU A 72 14.27 0.19 12.56
C LEU A 72 14.04 1.65 12.96
N LYS A 73 13.48 2.47 12.07
CA LYS A 73 13.30 3.90 12.31
C LYS A 73 12.03 4.20 13.13
N PRO A 74 11.98 5.37 13.79
CA PRO A 74 10.71 5.90 14.28
C PRO A 74 9.76 6.19 13.12
N PRO A 75 8.45 6.28 13.38
CA PRO A 75 7.47 6.71 12.38
C PRO A 75 7.86 8.05 11.76
N MET A 76 7.77 8.12 10.43
CA MET A 76 7.97 9.34 9.67
C MET A 76 6.68 9.61 8.90
N VAL A 77 6.13 10.81 9.05
CA VAL A 77 4.85 11.21 8.43
C VAL A 77 5.01 12.54 7.67
N ALA A 78 4.15 12.77 6.69
CA ALA A 78 4.22 13.92 5.79
C ALA A 78 2.96 14.82 5.84
N PRO A 79 2.60 15.41 6.99
CA PRO A 79 1.40 16.25 7.12
C PRO A 79 1.51 17.55 6.30
N ASN A 80 2.71 17.94 5.91
CA ASN A 80 2.95 19.08 5.02
C ASN A 80 2.55 18.81 3.56
N VAL A 81 2.34 17.55 3.17
CA VAL A 81 1.93 17.16 1.81
C VAL A 81 0.45 16.84 1.77
N HIS A 82 -0.04 15.98 2.68
CA HIS A 82 -1.39 15.45 2.66
C HIS A 82 -2.32 16.02 3.74
N GLY A 83 -1.82 16.98 4.53
CA GLY A 83 -2.57 17.60 5.63
C GLY A 83 -2.58 16.78 6.90
N GLN A 84 -3.26 17.29 7.93
CA GLN A 84 -3.28 16.69 9.26
C GLN A 84 -4.07 15.37 9.33
N SER A 85 -5.07 15.21 8.47
CA SER A 85 -5.81 13.95 8.35
C SER A 85 -5.13 12.94 7.39
N GLY A 86 -4.20 13.41 6.55
CA GLY A 86 -3.65 12.66 5.43
C GLY A 86 -4.50 12.77 4.15
N LEU A 87 -5.69 13.38 4.23
CA LEU A 87 -6.62 13.62 3.12
C LEU A 87 -7.38 14.93 3.35
N ASP A 88 -6.67 16.00 3.72
CA ASP A 88 -7.29 17.30 3.94
C ASP A 88 -7.87 17.86 2.63
N GLY A 89 -9.04 18.46 2.72
CA GLY A 89 -9.76 19.10 1.61
C GLY A 89 -11.09 18.42 1.27
N PRO A 90 -11.12 17.22 0.69
CA PRO A 90 -12.39 16.59 0.34
C PRO A 90 -13.19 16.14 1.57
N LYS A 91 -14.52 16.31 1.51
CA LYS A 91 -15.42 15.71 2.50
C LYS A 91 -15.72 14.26 2.08
N LEU A 92 -15.10 13.32 2.73
CA LEU A 92 -15.38 11.90 2.55
C LEU A 92 -16.49 11.43 3.50
N PRO A 93 -17.25 10.39 3.14
CA PRO A 93 -18.24 9.79 4.03
C PRO A 93 -17.58 9.20 5.28
N GLU A 94 -18.37 8.99 6.33
CA GLU A 94 -17.95 8.12 7.42
C GLU A 94 -17.84 6.68 6.93
N PRO A 95 -16.94 5.85 7.51
CA PRO A 95 -16.83 4.45 7.16
C PRO A 95 -18.16 3.70 7.27
N ALA A 96 -18.55 2.95 6.25
CA ALA A 96 -19.74 2.10 6.26
C ALA A 96 -19.48 0.72 6.88
N PHE A 97 -18.22 0.37 7.14
CA PHE A 97 -17.77 -0.91 7.69
C PHE A 97 -16.48 -0.72 8.48
N ASP A 98 -16.13 -1.73 9.27
CA ASP A 98 -14.91 -1.75 10.08
C ASP A 98 -13.80 -2.57 9.43
N VAL A 99 -12.58 -2.45 9.98
CA VAL A 99 -11.47 -3.33 9.63
C VAL A 99 -11.75 -4.75 10.12
N VAL A 100 -11.18 -5.74 9.43
CA VAL A 100 -11.19 -7.12 9.92
C VAL A 100 -10.32 -7.26 11.18
N PRO A 101 -10.55 -8.27 12.04
CA PRO A 101 -9.76 -8.48 13.26
C PRO A 101 -8.30 -8.85 12.99
N GLU A 102 -8.01 -9.43 11.82
CA GLU A 102 -6.67 -9.83 11.39
C GLU A 102 -5.81 -8.59 11.11
N ASP A 103 -4.50 -8.69 11.34
CA ASP A 103 -3.57 -7.69 10.85
C ASP A 103 -3.30 -7.87 9.34
N ALA A 104 -2.67 -6.87 8.72
CA ALA A 104 -2.41 -6.87 7.27
C ALA A 104 -1.60 -8.09 6.82
N VAL A 105 -0.60 -8.51 7.59
CA VAL A 105 0.25 -9.65 7.23
C VAL A 105 -0.55 -10.95 7.25
N THR A 106 -1.34 -11.16 8.28
CA THR A 106 -2.21 -12.33 8.43
C THR A 106 -3.28 -12.38 7.34
N LEU A 107 -3.94 -11.23 7.05
CA LEU A 107 -4.94 -11.14 5.99
C LEU A 107 -4.34 -11.43 4.61
N MET A 108 -3.20 -10.80 4.28
CA MET A 108 -2.53 -11.05 3.00
C MET A 108 -2.11 -12.51 2.87
N ALA A 109 -1.51 -13.09 3.91
CA ALA A 109 -1.06 -14.48 3.89
C ALA A 109 -2.23 -15.43 3.62
N ARG A 110 -3.34 -15.27 4.35
CA ARG A 110 -4.54 -16.08 4.15
C ARG A 110 -5.09 -15.97 2.73
N ILE A 111 -5.24 -14.75 2.20
CA ILE A 111 -5.77 -14.55 0.84
C ILE A 111 -4.84 -15.17 -0.22
N ILE A 112 -3.54 -15.03 -0.07
CA ILE A 112 -2.56 -15.61 -0.99
C ILE A 112 -2.58 -17.15 -0.90
N GLU A 113 -2.67 -17.68 0.32
CA GLU A 113 -2.73 -19.13 0.54
C GLU A 113 -4.00 -19.76 -0.05
N GLU A 114 -5.15 -19.14 0.17
CA GLU A 114 -6.47 -19.59 -0.32
C GLU A 114 -6.66 -19.36 -1.82
N SER A 115 -5.84 -18.53 -2.46
CA SER A 115 -5.99 -18.22 -3.88
C SER A 115 -5.55 -19.38 -4.78
N ASP A 116 -6.41 -19.74 -5.74
CA ASP A 116 -6.07 -20.67 -6.81
C ASP A 116 -5.13 -20.07 -7.87
N GLU A 117 -5.01 -18.74 -7.89
CA GLU A 117 -4.21 -17.99 -8.85
C GLU A 117 -3.14 -17.15 -8.15
N PRO A 118 -1.99 -16.95 -8.82
CA PRO A 118 -0.98 -16.05 -8.28
C PRO A 118 -1.53 -14.63 -8.10
N ILE A 119 -1.34 -14.07 -6.90
CA ILE A 119 -1.77 -12.72 -6.53
C ILE A 119 -0.76 -11.69 -7.02
N THR A 120 -1.25 -10.54 -7.44
CA THR A 120 -0.44 -9.34 -7.65
C THR A 120 -0.52 -8.43 -6.44
N LEU A 121 0.62 -8.03 -5.88
CA LEU A 121 0.68 -7.05 -4.81
C LEU A 121 0.87 -5.65 -5.40
N VAL A 122 0.12 -4.69 -4.89
CA VAL A 122 0.15 -3.30 -5.36
C VAL A 122 0.41 -2.37 -4.16
N PRO A 123 1.66 -2.33 -3.64
CA PRO A 123 2.01 -1.38 -2.58
C PRO A 123 2.23 0.01 -3.17
N THR A 124 1.44 0.98 -2.69
CA THR A 124 1.55 2.41 -3.02
C THR A 124 2.18 3.22 -1.88
N GLY A 125 2.37 2.60 -0.72
CA GLY A 125 3.06 3.15 0.44
C GLY A 125 4.38 2.45 0.76
N PRO A 126 4.95 2.71 1.97
CA PRO A 126 6.15 2.04 2.45
C PRO A 126 6.02 0.52 2.48
N LEU A 127 7.09 -0.19 2.13
CA LEU A 127 7.07 -1.65 1.91
C LEU A 127 7.08 -2.50 3.19
N THR A 128 6.84 -1.90 4.35
CA THR A 128 6.94 -2.56 5.67
C THR A 128 6.02 -3.78 5.78
N ASN A 129 4.76 -3.68 5.31
CA ASN A 129 3.82 -4.80 5.33
C ASN A 129 4.26 -5.95 4.42
N ILE A 130 4.73 -5.63 3.22
CA ILE A 130 5.16 -6.62 2.22
C ILE A 130 6.42 -7.36 2.69
N ALA A 131 7.39 -6.62 3.26
CA ALA A 131 8.57 -7.23 3.84
C ALA A 131 8.21 -8.13 5.04
N ALA A 132 7.32 -7.68 5.92
CA ALA A 132 6.84 -8.48 7.04
C ALA A 132 6.13 -9.76 6.58
N LEU A 133 5.30 -9.69 5.53
CA LEU A 133 4.68 -10.85 4.91
C LEU A 133 5.74 -11.86 4.43
N PHE A 134 6.75 -11.40 3.71
CA PHE A 134 7.79 -12.28 3.16
C PHE A 134 8.73 -12.86 4.23
N MET A 135 8.89 -12.17 5.36
CA MET A 135 9.65 -12.68 6.51
C MET A 135 8.87 -13.76 7.25
N ALA A 136 7.57 -13.53 7.47
CA ALA A 136 6.71 -14.45 8.21
C ALA A 136 6.30 -15.67 7.35
N HIS A 137 6.11 -15.50 6.05
CA HIS A 137 5.58 -16.50 5.12
C HIS A 137 6.42 -16.56 3.83
N PRO A 138 7.71 -16.94 3.90
CA PRO A 138 8.60 -16.96 2.74
C PRO A 138 8.14 -17.93 1.62
N GLU A 139 7.39 -18.97 1.98
CA GLU A 139 6.81 -19.96 1.06
C GLU A 139 5.74 -19.36 0.15
N LEU A 140 5.08 -18.28 0.56
CA LEU A 140 4.02 -17.65 -0.24
C LEU A 140 4.55 -16.84 -1.42
N LYS A 141 5.84 -16.50 -1.44
CA LYS A 141 6.46 -15.76 -2.56
C LYS A 141 6.20 -16.41 -3.92
N LYS A 142 6.15 -17.74 -3.98
CA LYS A 142 5.86 -18.51 -5.20
C LYS A 142 4.42 -18.36 -5.72
N LYS A 143 3.50 -17.89 -4.87
CA LYS A 143 2.11 -17.59 -5.22
C LYS A 143 1.87 -16.12 -5.56
N ILE A 144 2.93 -15.33 -5.65
CA ILE A 144 2.87 -13.92 -6.04
C ILE A 144 3.39 -13.79 -7.46
N SER A 145 2.56 -13.26 -8.35
CA SER A 145 2.93 -13.08 -9.76
C SER A 145 3.88 -11.91 -9.94
N HIS A 146 3.54 -10.76 -9.36
CA HIS A 146 4.29 -9.50 -9.47
C HIS A 146 4.03 -8.61 -8.26
N ILE A 147 4.96 -7.69 -8.05
CA ILE A 147 4.78 -6.52 -7.19
C ILE A 147 4.84 -5.30 -8.09
N TYR A 148 3.76 -4.50 -8.10
CA TYR A 148 3.73 -3.19 -8.75
C TYR A 148 3.74 -2.14 -7.64
N LEU A 149 4.87 -1.51 -7.42
CA LEU A 149 5.03 -0.57 -6.31
C LEU A 149 5.19 0.87 -6.80
N MET A 150 4.73 1.81 -5.97
CA MET A 150 5.08 3.21 -6.08
C MET A 150 6.23 3.50 -5.11
N GLY A 151 7.38 3.86 -5.64
CA GLY A 151 8.55 4.19 -4.82
C GLY A 151 9.84 4.19 -5.60
N GLY A 152 10.84 4.85 -5.02
CA GLY A 152 12.14 5.02 -5.63
C GLY A 152 12.23 6.23 -6.55
N GLY A 153 13.42 6.53 -7.00
CA GLY A 153 13.72 7.60 -7.94
C GLY A 153 14.97 7.26 -8.75
N ILE A 154 14.96 7.51 -10.06
CA ILE A 154 16.10 7.21 -10.95
C ILE A 154 17.16 8.33 -10.84
N HIS A 155 16.73 9.58 -10.89
CA HIS A 155 17.65 10.73 -10.93
C HIS A 155 17.66 11.52 -9.62
N HIS A 156 16.50 11.70 -9.01
CA HIS A 156 16.31 12.50 -7.81
C HIS A 156 15.31 11.83 -6.88
N GLY A 157 15.45 12.09 -5.58
CA GLY A 157 14.41 11.79 -4.61
C GLY A 157 13.36 12.93 -4.54
N ASN A 158 12.29 12.69 -3.83
CA ASN A 158 11.28 13.70 -3.50
C ASN A 158 11.29 14.09 -2.02
N TRP A 159 12.01 13.33 -1.19
CA TRP A 159 12.17 13.61 0.23
C TRP A 159 13.59 14.10 0.57
N ALA A 160 14.59 13.50 -0.03
CA ALA A 160 15.98 13.90 0.04
C ALA A 160 16.59 13.85 -1.37
N PRO A 161 17.79 14.45 -1.61
CA PRO A 161 18.36 14.52 -2.96
C PRO A 161 18.41 13.20 -3.72
N ALA A 162 18.54 12.08 -3.01
CA ALA A 162 18.65 10.75 -3.61
C ALA A 162 17.62 9.75 -3.05
N ALA A 163 16.61 10.20 -2.28
CA ALA A 163 15.66 9.32 -1.65
C ALA A 163 14.20 9.73 -1.94
N GLU A 164 13.44 8.78 -2.45
CA GLU A 164 11.99 8.86 -2.55
C GLU A 164 11.38 8.50 -1.20
N PHE A 165 10.22 9.11 -0.87
CA PHE A 165 9.62 9.07 0.46
C PHE A 165 9.30 7.64 0.94
N ASN A 166 8.59 6.83 0.15
CA ASN A 166 8.20 5.48 0.55
C ASN A 166 9.40 4.59 0.85
N ILE A 167 10.44 4.69 0.02
CA ILE A 167 11.71 3.98 0.24
C ILE A 167 12.45 4.54 1.46
N GLN A 168 12.43 5.86 1.65
CA GLN A 168 13.09 6.51 2.79
C GLN A 168 12.43 6.21 4.13
N VAL A 169 11.12 6.00 4.16
CA VAL A 169 10.38 5.63 5.38
C VAL A 169 10.89 4.31 5.93
N ASP A 170 11.01 3.28 5.09
CA ASP A 170 11.52 1.96 5.52
C ASP A 170 12.48 1.35 4.49
N PRO A 171 13.74 1.84 4.43
CA PRO A 171 14.71 1.34 3.48
C PRO A 171 15.10 -0.11 3.71
N GLU A 172 15.02 -0.61 4.95
CA GLU A 172 15.29 -1.99 5.30
C GLU A 172 14.22 -2.92 4.72
N ALA A 173 12.94 -2.54 4.84
CA ALA A 173 11.84 -3.25 4.20
C ALA A 173 11.99 -3.24 2.68
N ALA A 174 12.30 -2.08 2.09
CA ALA A 174 12.53 -1.96 0.66
C ALA A 174 13.66 -2.87 0.18
N ALA A 175 14.83 -2.84 0.84
CA ALA A 175 15.96 -3.70 0.50
C ALA A 175 15.57 -5.19 0.55
N TYR A 176 14.80 -5.59 1.58
CA TYR A 176 14.35 -6.97 1.72
C TYR A 176 13.39 -7.39 0.60
N VAL A 177 12.44 -6.53 0.24
CA VAL A 177 11.47 -6.80 -0.84
C VAL A 177 12.17 -6.87 -2.19
N PHE A 178 13.08 -5.93 -2.50
CA PHE A 178 13.86 -5.97 -3.75
C PHE A 178 14.73 -7.23 -3.89
N ALA A 179 15.20 -7.77 -2.77
CA ALA A 179 15.98 -9.02 -2.74
C ALA A 179 15.11 -10.30 -2.69
N ALA A 180 13.79 -10.18 -2.64
CA ALA A 180 12.90 -11.32 -2.37
C ALA A 180 12.77 -12.32 -3.51
N GLY A 181 13.22 -11.99 -4.74
CA GLY A 181 13.14 -12.85 -5.91
C GLY A 181 11.75 -12.88 -6.58
N VAL A 182 10.82 -12.04 -6.16
CA VAL A 182 9.53 -11.84 -6.82
C VAL A 182 9.69 -10.78 -7.92
N PRO A 183 9.09 -10.92 -9.11
CA PRO A 183 9.14 -9.90 -10.15
C PRO A 183 8.59 -8.56 -9.66
N ILE A 184 9.37 -7.49 -9.79
CA ILE A 184 9.01 -6.14 -9.33
C ILE A 184 8.97 -5.18 -10.52
N ARG A 185 7.95 -4.33 -10.52
CA ARG A 185 7.89 -3.10 -11.32
C ARG A 185 7.69 -1.94 -10.37
N SER A 186 8.61 -1.01 -10.39
CA SER A 186 8.57 0.22 -9.60
C SER A 186 8.19 1.37 -10.50
N GLU A 187 7.23 2.19 -10.05
CA GLU A 187 6.94 3.49 -10.63
C GLU A 187 7.67 4.54 -9.81
N GLU A 188 8.56 5.29 -10.46
CA GLU A 188 9.25 6.39 -9.81
C GLU A 188 8.35 7.64 -9.70
N ARG A 189 8.46 8.38 -8.60
CA ARG A 189 7.91 9.73 -8.54
C ARG A 189 8.79 10.68 -9.35
N ARG A 190 8.26 11.23 -10.44
CA ARG A 190 8.94 12.23 -11.25
C ARG A 190 9.00 13.56 -10.49
N VAL A 191 10.20 13.94 -10.04
CA VAL A 191 10.44 15.25 -9.42
C VAL A 191 10.29 16.33 -10.49
N GLY A 192 9.50 17.37 -10.20
CA GLY A 192 9.32 18.54 -11.07
C GLY A 192 8.06 18.57 -11.93
N LYS A 193 7.19 17.56 -11.79
CA LYS A 193 5.77 17.70 -12.18
C LYS A 193 4.95 17.61 -10.91
N GLU A 194 4.87 18.75 -10.27
CA GLU A 194 3.94 18.94 -9.17
C GLU A 194 2.52 18.67 -9.67
N CYS A 195 1.81 17.85 -8.92
CA CYS A 195 0.39 17.65 -9.14
C CYS A 195 -0.36 18.94 -8.83
#